data_67f1ebecb9a11b7ed60a902a399bd9c8
#
_entry.id   67f1ebecb9a11b7ed60a902a399bd9c8
#
_cell.length_a   1.000
_cell.length_b   1.000
_cell.length_c   1.000
_cell.angle_alpha   90.00
_cell.angle_beta   90.00
_cell.angle_gamma   90.00
#
_symmetry.space_group_name_H-M   'P 1'
#
loop_
_entity.id
_entity.type
_entity.pdbx_description
1 polymer ?
#
loop_
_entity_poly.entity_id
_entity_poly.type
_entity_poly.pdbx_seq_one_letter_code
_entity_poly.pdbx_strand_id
1 'polypeptide(L)'
;MTDQEIAALGPAFAGYLKGYRDSFLQKRTATHFDNYCRGLLSDLPRKSVEPIALACGTAVRTLQEFLTTADWQHQRAREQLQERIAEVLEALPDDELGTIGVIDETSSQKKGDKTPGVRRQYLGCVGKIDNGIVTVHVGVAKGTFQALLDADLYLPKSWGVDRRRCREAGIPDEVRYRPKWQIAYEQLVRLDANGLRFDWLVFDEGYGSKVPFLRVLDAVGQRFVGEVPVSFSVRTAAGGETQRADEVLSAGAATRGRSFRLSRKTVGDTRWRATSRLVEAGGCRWVLVAARSESTAEVKYFVTNATDQPLARVLRAAFRRATIEHSFRVAKSEAGLAHYEGRQYVGLIRHLILGLVVLGFVSIHTDRLRGEKPAGDDGAGVPGVECSMRGDVPAPARDAGDAPRW
;
A
#
# COMPACT_ATOMS: atom_id res chain seq x y z
N MET A 1 -19.47 -16.33 -3.46
CA MET A 1 -18.94 -16.86 -4.75
C MET A 1 -19.58 -18.23 -4.99
N THR A 2 -20.02 -18.49 -6.20
CA THR A 2 -20.52 -19.80 -6.64
C THR A 2 -19.33 -20.69 -7.04
N ASP A 3 -19.53 -22.01 -7.11
CA ASP A 3 -18.50 -22.97 -7.58
C ASP A 3 -18.02 -22.63 -9.00
N GLN A 4 -18.90 -22.12 -9.84
CA GLN A 4 -18.57 -21.68 -11.21
C GLN A 4 -17.68 -20.45 -11.21
N GLU A 5 -17.92 -19.46 -10.34
CA GLU A 5 -17.06 -18.27 -10.17
C GLU A 5 -15.68 -18.68 -9.67
N ILE A 6 -15.60 -19.64 -8.73
CA ILE A 6 -14.33 -20.17 -8.22
C ILE A 6 -13.55 -20.87 -9.33
N ALA A 7 -14.21 -21.73 -10.12
CA ALA A 7 -13.57 -22.42 -11.24
C ALA A 7 -13.04 -21.46 -12.32
N ALA A 8 -13.68 -20.32 -12.52
CA ALA A 8 -13.27 -19.30 -13.49
C ALA A 8 -12.04 -18.47 -13.05
N LEU A 9 -11.68 -18.46 -11.76
CA LEU A 9 -10.56 -17.66 -11.25
C LEU A 9 -9.21 -18.04 -11.87
N GLY A 10 -8.93 -19.32 -12.03
CA GLY A 10 -7.68 -19.81 -12.61
C GLY A 10 -7.44 -19.31 -14.03
N PRO A 11 -8.40 -19.54 -14.96
CA PRO A 11 -8.34 -18.99 -16.32
C PRO A 11 -8.26 -17.47 -16.36
N ALA A 12 -9.03 -16.76 -15.53
CA ALA A 12 -9.02 -15.30 -15.46
C ALA A 12 -7.64 -14.77 -15.02
N PHE A 13 -7.03 -15.38 -14.00
CA PHE A 13 -5.69 -15.02 -13.55
C PHE A 13 -4.63 -15.32 -14.61
N ALA A 14 -4.72 -16.45 -15.31
CA ALA A 14 -3.84 -16.76 -16.42
C ALA A 14 -3.97 -15.75 -17.56
N GLY A 15 -5.18 -15.31 -17.88
CA GLY A 15 -5.46 -14.24 -18.85
C GLY A 15 -4.85 -12.90 -18.42
N TYR A 16 -5.01 -12.56 -17.12
CA TYR A 16 -4.44 -11.35 -16.54
C TYR A 16 -2.90 -11.32 -16.65
N LEU A 17 -2.22 -12.42 -16.31
CA LEU A 17 -0.76 -12.52 -16.37
C LEU A 17 -0.21 -12.44 -17.80
N LYS A 18 -0.99 -12.84 -18.81
CA LYS A 18 -0.58 -12.68 -20.22
C LYS A 18 -0.35 -11.21 -20.62
N GLY A 19 -1.03 -10.26 -19.98
CA GLY A 19 -0.83 -8.83 -20.20
C GLY A 19 0.55 -8.30 -19.81
N TYR A 20 1.37 -9.09 -19.09
CA TYR A 20 2.72 -8.70 -18.67
C TYR A 20 3.83 -9.32 -19.54
N ARG A 21 3.47 -9.93 -20.68
CA ARG A 21 4.45 -10.66 -21.52
C ARG A 21 5.55 -9.77 -22.09
N ASP A 22 5.27 -8.52 -22.34
CA ASP A 22 6.23 -7.54 -22.87
C ASP A 22 7.40 -7.23 -21.90
N SER A 23 7.23 -7.60 -20.62
CA SER A 23 8.31 -7.51 -19.63
C SER A 23 9.39 -8.57 -19.80
N PHE A 24 9.21 -9.56 -20.69
CA PHE A 24 10.06 -10.73 -20.80
C PHE A 24 10.54 -10.97 -22.24
N LEU A 25 11.85 -11.05 -22.43
CA LEU A 25 12.45 -11.41 -23.72
C LEU A 25 12.33 -12.92 -24.01
N GLN A 26 12.30 -13.75 -22.98
CA GLN A 26 12.31 -15.19 -23.10
C GLN A 26 11.04 -15.84 -22.52
N LYS A 27 10.45 -16.77 -23.26
CA LYS A 27 9.27 -17.53 -22.82
C LYS A 27 9.50 -18.26 -21.48
N ARG A 28 10.71 -18.78 -21.26
CA ARG A 28 11.07 -19.48 -20.02
C ARG A 28 10.98 -18.53 -18.80
N THR A 29 11.51 -17.30 -18.92
CA THR A 29 11.46 -16.30 -17.86
C THR A 29 10.02 -15.90 -17.56
N ALA A 30 9.18 -15.75 -18.60
CA ALA A 30 7.76 -15.50 -18.45
C ALA A 30 7.02 -16.66 -17.74
N THR A 31 7.43 -17.92 -17.96
CA THR A 31 6.88 -19.06 -17.21
C THR A 31 7.23 -18.99 -15.73
N HIS A 32 8.43 -18.54 -15.38
CA HIS A 32 8.82 -18.36 -13.96
C HIS A 32 8.04 -17.20 -13.30
N PHE A 33 7.73 -16.15 -14.04
CA PHE A 33 6.81 -15.10 -13.60
C PHE A 33 5.42 -15.68 -13.27
N ASP A 34 4.83 -16.44 -14.17
CA ASP A 34 3.53 -17.08 -13.97
C ASP A 34 3.55 -17.97 -12.72
N ASN A 35 4.57 -18.82 -12.60
CA ASN A 35 4.73 -19.74 -11.47
C ASN A 35 4.87 -18.97 -10.15
N TYR A 36 5.67 -17.90 -10.13
CA TYR A 36 5.87 -17.09 -8.94
C TYR A 36 4.58 -16.38 -8.53
N CYS A 37 3.87 -15.76 -9.45
CA CYS A 37 2.59 -15.08 -9.19
C CYS A 37 1.52 -16.09 -8.71
N ARG A 38 1.44 -17.30 -9.30
CA ARG A 38 0.55 -18.36 -8.82
C ARG A 38 0.89 -18.79 -7.41
N GLY A 39 2.19 -18.94 -7.09
CA GLY A 39 2.64 -19.24 -5.75
C GLY A 39 2.31 -18.16 -4.73
N LEU A 40 2.37 -16.87 -5.12
CA LEU A 40 1.94 -15.76 -4.27
C LEU A 40 0.43 -15.77 -4.03
N LEU A 41 -0.37 -16.21 -4.98
CA LEU A 41 -1.83 -16.28 -4.86
C LEU A 41 -2.34 -17.59 -4.20
N SER A 42 -1.51 -18.62 -4.11
CA SER A 42 -1.89 -19.93 -3.53
C SER A 42 -2.07 -19.86 -2.02
N ASP A 43 -2.57 -20.91 -1.41
CA ASP A 43 -2.77 -21.08 0.04
C ASP A 43 -1.50 -21.51 0.80
N LEU A 44 -0.32 -21.41 0.18
CA LEU A 44 0.94 -21.73 0.84
C LEU A 44 1.08 -20.93 2.15
N PRO A 45 1.38 -21.57 3.29
CA PRO A 45 1.52 -20.89 4.58
C PRO A 45 2.73 -19.94 4.60
N ARG A 46 3.70 -20.17 3.71
CA ARG A 46 4.85 -19.30 3.49
C ARG A 46 5.08 -19.10 2.00
N LYS A 47 5.08 -17.86 1.55
CA LYS A 47 5.20 -17.46 0.15
C LYS A 47 6.58 -16.88 -0.15
N SER A 48 7.64 -17.55 0.32
CA SER A 48 9.02 -17.27 -0.08
C SER A 48 9.42 -18.16 -1.27
N VAL A 49 10.59 -17.92 -1.83
CA VAL A 49 11.04 -18.59 -3.08
C VAL A 49 10.99 -20.11 -2.98
N GLU A 50 11.46 -20.69 -1.88
CA GLU A 50 11.57 -22.14 -1.72
C GLU A 50 10.19 -22.85 -1.72
N PRO A 51 9.22 -22.49 -0.85
CA PRO A 51 7.88 -23.09 -0.91
C PRO A 51 7.20 -22.93 -2.26
N ILE A 52 7.35 -21.77 -2.91
CA ILE A 52 6.79 -21.53 -4.24
C ILE A 52 7.44 -22.42 -5.28
N ALA A 53 8.76 -22.58 -5.26
CA ALA A 53 9.49 -23.42 -6.19
C ALA A 53 9.06 -24.89 -6.08
N LEU A 54 8.97 -25.41 -4.85
CA LEU A 54 8.54 -26.77 -4.56
C LEU A 54 7.10 -27.01 -5.04
N ALA A 55 6.18 -26.08 -4.76
CA ALA A 55 4.79 -26.20 -5.19
C ALA A 55 4.62 -26.18 -6.72
N CYS A 56 5.50 -25.48 -7.43
CA CYS A 56 5.48 -25.40 -8.90
C CYS A 56 6.35 -26.47 -9.59
N GLY A 57 6.97 -27.40 -8.86
CA GLY A 57 7.89 -28.39 -9.42
C GLY A 57 9.13 -27.78 -10.10
N THR A 58 9.56 -26.60 -9.66
CA THR A 58 10.71 -25.86 -10.21
C THR A 58 11.87 -25.91 -9.22
N ALA A 59 13.12 -26.03 -9.72
CA ALA A 59 14.27 -25.99 -8.85
C ALA A 59 14.34 -24.65 -8.11
N VAL A 60 14.58 -24.66 -6.80
CA VAL A 60 14.64 -23.48 -5.94
C VAL A 60 15.61 -22.42 -6.49
N ARG A 61 16.79 -22.87 -6.93
CA ARG A 61 17.81 -22.02 -7.52
C ARG A 61 17.29 -21.27 -8.76
N THR A 62 16.51 -21.90 -9.60
CA THR A 62 15.94 -21.29 -10.81
C THR A 62 15.02 -20.12 -10.46
N LEU A 63 14.15 -20.24 -9.44
CA LEU A 63 13.32 -19.13 -9.00
C LEU A 63 14.11 -18.06 -8.22
N GLN A 64 15.19 -18.44 -7.54
CA GLN A 64 16.12 -17.45 -6.97
C GLN A 64 16.79 -16.61 -8.07
N GLU A 65 17.28 -17.26 -9.12
CA GLU A 65 17.88 -16.60 -10.29
C GLU A 65 16.84 -15.74 -11.03
N PHE A 66 15.60 -16.20 -11.18
CA PHE A 66 14.51 -15.40 -11.72
C PHE A 66 14.33 -14.07 -10.98
N LEU A 67 14.37 -14.08 -9.65
CA LEU A 67 14.25 -12.85 -8.86
C LEU A 67 15.51 -11.98 -8.90
N THR A 68 16.71 -12.57 -9.04
CA THR A 68 17.97 -11.83 -8.80
C THR A 68 18.76 -11.53 -10.06
N THR A 69 19.02 -12.52 -10.92
CA THR A 69 19.98 -12.41 -12.03
C THR A 69 19.36 -12.53 -13.41
N ALA A 70 18.16 -13.14 -13.52
CA ALA A 70 17.49 -13.23 -14.82
C ALA A 70 17.19 -11.84 -15.39
N ASP A 71 17.42 -11.71 -16.70
CA ASP A 71 17.14 -10.46 -17.42
C ASP A 71 15.65 -10.39 -17.76
N TRP A 72 14.95 -9.48 -17.07
CA TRP A 72 13.57 -9.10 -17.35
C TRP A 72 13.24 -7.71 -16.79
N GLN A 73 12.34 -7.03 -17.43
CA GLN A 73 12.03 -5.62 -17.19
C GLN A 73 10.96 -5.48 -16.09
N HIS A 74 11.37 -5.65 -14.83
CA HIS A 74 10.46 -5.53 -13.69
C HIS A 74 9.83 -4.14 -13.54
N GLN A 75 10.51 -3.09 -14.02
CA GLN A 75 9.94 -1.74 -14.08
C GLN A 75 8.73 -1.71 -15.04
N ARG A 76 8.85 -2.35 -16.22
CA ARG A 76 7.76 -2.44 -17.18
C ARG A 76 6.55 -3.18 -16.60
N ALA A 77 6.78 -4.26 -15.85
CA ALA A 77 5.68 -4.95 -15.17
C ALA A 77 4.95 -4.07 -14.15
N ARG A 78 5.67 -3.18 -13.45
CA ARG A 78 5.07 -2.18 -12.56
C ARG A 78 4.26 -1.14 -13.34
N GLU A 79 4.82 -0.61 -14.43
CA GLU A 79 4.12 0.34 -15.31
C GLU A 79 2.83 -0.26 -15.87
N GLN A 80 2.88 -1.49 -16.39
CA GLN A 80 1.71 -2.20 -16.90
C GLN A 80 0.62 -2.41 -15.85
N LEU A 81 1.00 -2.65 -14.58
CA LEU A 81 0.04 -2.68 -13.47
C LEU A 81 -0.62 -1.31 -13.30
N GLN A 82 0.18 -0.24 -13.28
CA GLN A 82 -0.29 1.12 -13.04
C GLN A 82 -1.20 1.60 -14.19
N GLU A 83 -0.81 1.37 -15.45
CA GLU A 83 -1.61 1.65 -16.65
C GLU A 83 -2.97 0.92 -16.59
N ARG A 84 -2.96 -0.36 -16.23
CA ARG A 84 -4.20 -1.16 -16.11
C ARG A 84 -5.11 -0.67 -14.99
N ILE A 85 -4.56 -0.26 -13.85
CA ILE A 85 -5.37 0.31 -12.78
C ILE A 85 -5.92 1.67 -13.19
N ALA A 86 -5.18 2.48 -13.95
CA ALA A 86 -5.68 3.75 -14.50
C ALA A 86 -6.91 3.51 -15.40
N GLU A 87 -6.85 2.55 -16.31
CA GLU A 87 -8.01 2.15 -17.16
C GLU A 87 -9.23 1.72 -16.32
N VAL A 88 -9.00 0.96 -15.26
CA VAL A 88 -10.09 0.55 -14.34
C VAL A 88 -10.69 1.77 -13.64
N LEU A 89 -9.88 2.69 -13.13
CA LEU A 89 -10.36 3.89 -12.44
C LEU A 89 -11.17 4.81 -13.37
N GLU A 90 -10.79 4.90 -14.64
CA GLU A 90 -11.55 5.66 -15.65
C GLU A 90 -12.91 5.04 -15.94
N ALA A 91 -13.00 3.70 -15.96
CA ALA A 91 -14.24 2.98 -16.20
C ALA A 91 -15.19 2.93 -14.97
N LEU A 92 -14.69 3.21 -13.77
CA LEU A 92 -15.52 3.24 -12.55
C LEU A 92 -16.44 4.46 -12.52
N PRO A 93 -17.67 4.30 -11.97
CA PRO A 93 -18.59 5.42 -11.75
C PRO A 93 -17.94 6.56 -10.97
N ASP A 94 -18.44 7.78 -11.20
CA ASP A 94 -18.01 8.94 -10.43
C ASP A 94 -18.30 8.77 -8.95
N ASP A 95 -17.33 9.10 -8.13
CA ASP A 95 -17.42 9.12 -6.66
C ASP A 95 -17.40 10.57 -6.18
N GLU A 96 -18.15 10.88 -5.13
CA GLU A 96 -18.22 12.24 -4.57
C GLU A 96 -16.83 12.81 -4.21
N LEU A 97 -15.91 11.95 -3.78
CA LEU A 97 -14.54 12.32 -3.44
C LEU A 97 -13.59 12.23 -4.65
N GLY A 98 -14.02 11.56 -5.72
CA GLY A 98 -13.15 11.23 -6.84
C GLY A 98 -12.14 10.13 -6.47
N THR A 99 -10.97 10.19 -7.08
CA THR A 99 -9.86 9.26 -6.89
C THR A 99 -8.95 9.73 -5.75
N ILE A 100 -8.79 8.89 -4.73
CA ILE A 100 -7.98 9.21 -3.55
C ILE A 100 -6.71 8.38 -3.57
N GLY A 101 -5.55 9.05 -3.64
CA GLY A 101 -4.25 8.45 -3.38
C GLY A 101 -4.00 8.35 -1.87
N VAL A 102 -3.51 7.20 -1.42
CA VAL A 102 -3.21 6.96 -0.01
C VAL A 102 -1.73 6.61 0.12
N ILE A 103 -0.99 7.38 0.90
CA ILE A 103 0.42 7.15 1.17
C ILE A 103 0.56 6.57 2.56
N ASP A 104 1.26 5.45 2.66
CA ASP A 104 1.56 4.83 3.95
C ASP A 104 2.81 3.95 3.84
N GLU A 105 3.26 3.44 4.97
CA GLU A 105 4.39 2.53 5.02
C GLU A 105 4.00 1.18 5.63
N THR A 106 4.71 0.16 5.22
CA THR A 106 4.63 -1.12 5.92
C THR A 106 6.01 -1.62 6.30
N SER A 107 6.05 -2.49 7.30
CA SER A 107 7.30 -3.04 7.80
C SER A 107 7.24 -4.56 7.81
N SER A 108 8.42 -5.17 7.68
CA SER A 108 8.60 -6.61 7.76
C SER A 108 9.75 -6.93 8.69
N GLN A 109 9.47 -7.71 9.74
CA GLN A 109 10.51 -8.20 10.63
C GLN A 109 11.47 -9.13 9.86
N LYS A 110 12.77 -8.99 10.10
CA LYS A 110 13.82 -9.80 9.47
C LYS A 110 14.79 -10.33 10.51
N LYS A 111 15.26 -11.54 10.28
CA LYS A 111 16.38 -12.12 11.04
C LYS A 111 17.70 -11.78 10.34
N GLY A 112 18.75 -11.54 11.12
CA GLY A 112 20.08 -11.23 10.59
C GLY A 112 20.20 -9.80 10.02
N ASP A 113 21.31 -9.53 9.32
CA ASP A 113 21.76 -8.20 8.92
C ASP A 113 21.97 -8.02 7.41
N LYS A 114 21.68 -9.04 6.59
CA LYS A 114 22.01 -9.08 5.16
C LYS A 114 20.88 -8.65 4.23
N THR A 115 19.62 -8.63 4.70
CA THR A 115 18.51 -8.14 3.87
C THR A 115 18.69 -6.66 3.56
N PRO A 116 18.57 -6.20 2.30
CA PRO A 116 18.70 -4.79 1.94
C PRO A 116 17.80 -3.90 2.80
N GLY A 117 18.36 -2.82 3.36
CA GLY A 117 17.62 -1.88 4.21
C GLY A 117 17.35 -2.35 5.64
N VAL A 118 17.78 -3.55 6.03
CA VAL A 118 17.52 -4.08 7.38
C VAL A 118 18.25 -3.28 8.46
N ARG A 119 17.51 -2.97 9.52
CA ARG A 119 18.00 -2.22 10.68
C ARG A 119 17.08 -2.43 11.87
N ARG A 120 17.59 -2.22 13.10
CA ARG A 120 16.74 -2.00 14.29
C ARG A 120 16.06 -0.63 14.15
N GLN A 121 14.76 -0.64 14.00
CA GLN A 121 13.91 0.55 13.84
C GLN A 121 12.49 0.24 14.30
N TYR A 122 11.65 1.25 14.46
CA TYR A 122 10.24 1.03 14.76
C TYR A 122 9.57 0.28 13.59
N LEU A 123 8.93 -0.83 13.90
CA LEU A 123 8.21 -1.66 12.94
C LEU A 123 6.72 -1.67 13.32
N GLY A 124 5.88 -1.03 12.54
CA GLY A 124 4.43 -0.98 12.76
C GLY A 124 3.79 -2.37 12.81
N CYS A 125 4.35 -3.36 12.09
CA CYS A 125 3.83 -4.73 12.09
C CYS A 125 3.94 -5.46 13.44
N VAL A 126 4.82 -5.02 14.33
CA VAL A 126 5.01 -5.57 15.69
C VAL A 126 4.85 -4.53 16.80
N GLY A 127 4.58 -3.26 16.45
CA GLY A 127 4.32 -2.16 17.39
C GLY A 127 5.52 -1.77 18.29
N LYS A 128 6.75 -2.14 17.90
CA LYS A 128 7.96 -1.88 18.69
C LYS A 128 9.21 -1.69 17.82
N ILE A 129 10.30 -1.25 18.46
CA ILE A 129 11.62 -1.24 17.81
C ILE A 129 12.14 -2.67 17.70
N ASP A 130 12.31 -3.13 16.46
CA ASP A 130 12.84 -4.45 16.18
C ASP A 130 13.66 -4.44 14.87
N ASN A 131 14.30 -5.58 14.55
CA ASN A 131 15.10 -5.72 13.34
C ASN A 131 14.21 -6.00 12.13
N GLY A 132 14.28 -5.15 11.11
CA GLY A 132 13.44 -5.29 9.95
C GLY A 132 13.67 -4.23 8.89
N ILE A 133 12.86 -4.31 7.84
CA ILE A 133 12.83 -3.37 6.73
C ILE A 133 11.50 -2.61 6.73
N VAL A 134 11.52 -1.43 6.12
CA VAL A 134 10.35 -0.60 5.89
C VAL A 134 10.22 -0.32 4.40
N THR A 135 9.02 -0.41 3.87
CA THR A 135 8.69 -0.08 2.49
C THR A 135 7.63 1.02 2.47
N VAL A 136 7.78 1.98 1.56
CA VAL A 136 6.84 3.08 1.32
C VAL A 136 5.95 2.68 0.16
N HIS A 137 4.67 2.93 0.29
CA HIS A 137 3.67 2.53 -0.68
C HIS A 137 2.72 3.68 -1.01
N VAL A 138 2.22 3.65 -2.25
CA VAL A 138 1.06 4.42 -2.67
C VAL A 138 -0.05 3.44 -3.05
N GLY A 139 -1.23 3.66 -2.51
CA GLY A 139 -2.45 2.98 -2.90
C GLY A 139 -3.47 3.95 -3.46
N VAL A 140 -4.55 3.42 -3.98
CA VAL A 140 -5.69 4.18 -4.52
C VAL A 140 -7.01 3.66 -3.99
N ALA A 141 -7.97 4.58 -3.81
CA ALA A 141 -9.36 4.26 -3.55
C ALA A 141 -10.28 5.15 -4.39
N LYS A 142 -11.30 4.55 -5.05
CA LYS A 142 -12.41 5.24 -5.71
C LYS A 142 -13.69 4.42 -5.47
N GLY A 143 -14.69 5.01 -4.84
CA GLY A 143 -15.88 4.27 -4.42
C GLY A 143 -15.54 3.08 -3.53
N THR A 144 -15.87 1.87 -3.98
CA THR A 144 -15.54 0.60 -3.30
C THR A 144 -14.22 -0.02 -3.77
N PHE A 145 -13.69 0.43 -4.90
CA PHE A 145 -12.43 -0.04 -5.44
C PHE A 145 -11.25 0.45 -4.62
N GLN A 146 -10.27 -0.42 -4.42
CA GLN A 146 -9.00 -0.08 -3.77
C GLN A 146 -7.89 -0.99 -4.28
N ALA A 147 -6.70 -0.42 -4.50
CA ALA A 147 -5.54 -1.17 -4.94
C ALA A 147 -4.24 -0.56 -4.40
N LEU A 148 -3.19 -1.36 -4.27
CA LEU A 148 -1.82 -0.89 -4.08
C LEU A 148 -1.18 -0.69 -5.46
N LEU A 149 -0.52 0.45 -5.65
CA LEU A 149 0.00 0.89 -6.94
C LEU A 149 1.51 0.84 -7.06
N ASP A 150 2.20 1.16 -5.97
CA ASP A 150 3.66 1.26 -5.96
C ASP A 150 4.24 0.87 -4.60
N ALA A 151 5.50 0.42 -4.62
CA ALA A 151 6.24 0.02 -3.44
C ALA A 151 7.75 0.24 -3.65
N ASP A 152 8.39 0.94 -2.72
CA ASP A 152 9.85 1.13 -2.71
C ASP A 152 10.42 0.87 -1.33
N LEU A 153 11.68 0.38 -1.30
CA LEU A 153 12.41 0.17 -0.07
C LEU A 153 12.89 1.50 0.53
N TYR A 154 12.57 1.73 1.79
CA TYR A 154 13.25 2.75 2.57
C TYR A 154 14.66 2.28 2.94
N LEU A 155 15.66 2.95 2.40
CA LEU A 155 17.07 2.69 2.70
C LEU A 155 17.52 3.59 3.87
N PRO A 156 17.77 3.04 5.07
CA PRO A 156 18.19 3.84 6.23
C PRO A 156 19.52 4.57 5.99
N LYS A 157 19.75 5.70 6.68
CA LYS A 157 21.01 6.48 6.57
C LYS A 157 22.26 5.62 6.78
N SER A 158 22.22 4.66 7.73
CA SER A 158 23.33 3.75 8.01
C SER A 158 23.70 2.87 6.82
N TRP A 159 22.75 2.52 5.96
CA TRP A 159 23.00 1.85 4.69
C TRP A 159 23.52 2.84 3.63
N GLY A 160 22.93 4.02 3.56
CA GLY A 160 23.28 5.03 2.56
C GLY A 160 24.73 5.49 2.62
N VAL A 161 25.37 5.47 3.81
CA VAL A 161 26.78 5.81 4.01
C VAL A 161 27.72 4.60 3.83
N ASP A 162 27.24 3.37 4.05
CA ASP A 162 28.03 2.13 3.88
C ASP A 162 27.89 1.60 2.45
N ARG A 163 28.65 2.20 1.54
CA ARG A 163 28.60 1.81 0.11
C ARG A 163 29.13 0.40 -0.16
N ARG A 164 30.01 -0.12 0.68
CA ARG A 164 30.48 -1.51 0.59
C ARG A 164 29.31 -2.47 0.84
N ARG A 165 28.61 -2.27 1.93
CA ARG A 165 27.41 -3.05 2.29
C ARG A 165 26.31 -2.94 1.21
N CYS A 166 26.13 -1.75 0.64
CA CYS A 166 25.22 -1.56 -0.48
C CYS A 166 25.59 -2.42 -1.68
N ARG A 167 26.85 -2.42 -2.10
CA ARG A 167 27.32 -3.25 -3.23
C ARG A 167 27.19 -4.75 -2.96
N GLU A 168 27.51 -5.20 -1.74
CA GLU A 168 27.32 -6.61 -1.34
C GLU A 168 25.84 -7.05 -1.45
N ALA A 169 24.90 -6.14 -1.20
CA ALA A 169 23.46 -6.37 -1.33
C ALA A 169 22.92 -6.08 -2.74
N GLY A 170 23.75 -5.74 -3.71
CA GLY A 170 23.33 -5.38 -5.07
C GLY A 170 22.51 -4.09 -5.15
N ILE A 171 22.68 -3.16 -4.20
CA ILE A 171 22.03 -1.85 -4.25
C ILE A 171 22.79 -0.96 -5.22
N PRO A 172 22.15 -0.45 -6.29
CA PRO A 172 22.78 0.42 -7.29
C PRO A 172 23.39 1.68 -6.67
N ASP A 173 24.44 2.21 -7.29
CA ASP A 173 25.15 3.35 -6.72
C ASP A 173 24.34 4.65 -6.72
N GLU A 174 23.37 4.78 -7.60
CA GLU A 174 22.41 5.89 -7.63
C GLU A 174 21.38 5.82 -6.50
N VAL A 175 21.09 4.63 -5.96
CA VAL A 175 20.16 4.46 -4.83
C VAL A 175 20.84 4.92 -3.54
N ARG A 176 20.42 6.05 -3.04
CA ARG A 176 20.91 6.73 -1.84
C ARG A 176 19.85 6.76 -0.75
N TYR A 177 20.25 7.21 0.44
CA TYR A 177 19.29 7.57 1.46
C TYR A 177 18.38 8.69 0.96
N ARG A 178 17.07 8.47 1.10
CA ARG A 178 16.01 9.45 0.90
C ARG A 178 15.05 9.37 2.09
N PRO A 179 14.55 10.50 2.60
CA PRO A 179 13.48 10.46 3.58
C PRO A 179 12.23 9.80 2.94
N LYS A 180 11.40 9.16 3.74
CA LYS A 180 10.22 8.42 3.25
C LYS A 180 9.28 9.28 2.41
N TRP A 181 9.08 10.56 2.79
CA TRP A 181 8.25 11.49 2.01
C TRP A 181 8.81 11.75 0.60
N GLN A 182 10.13 11.76 0.42
CA GLN A 182 10.73 11.92 -0.90
C GLN A 182 10.50 10.65 -1.74
N ILE A 183 10.59 9.47 -1.15
CA ILE A 183 10.26 8.21 -1.83
C ILE A 183 8.79 8.24 -2.29
N ALA A 184 7.87 8.66 -1.41
CA ALA A 184 6.46 8.80 -1.76
C ALA A 184 6.25 9.80 -2.91
N TYR A 185 6.94 10.94 -2.90
CA TYR A 185 6.85 11.92 -3.99
C TYR A 185 7.36 11.35 -5.32
N GLU A 186 8.47 10.63 -5.33
CA GLU A 186 9.00 9.98 -6.53
C GLU A 186 8.03 8.91 -7.06
N GLN A 187 7.32 8.19 -6.17
CA GLN A 187 6.24 7.29 -6.56
C GLN A 187 5.08 8.05 -7.23
N LEU A 188 4.65 9.18 -6.67
CA LEU A 188 3.60 10.01 -7.27
C LEU A 188 3.98 10.51 -8.67
N VAL A 189 5.23 10.91 -8.88
CA VAL A 189 5.73 11.32 -10.22
C VAL A 189 5.66 10.17 -11.22
N ARG A 190 6.02 8.94 -10.81
CA ARG A 190 5.89 7.75 -11.68
C ARG A 190 4.43 7.43 -11.99
N LEU A 191 3.55 7.54 -11.00
CA LEU A 191 2.12 7.27 -11.16
C LEU A 191 1.47 8.26 -12.12
N ASP A 192 1.79 9.55 -12.02
CA ASP A 192 1.29 10.58 -12.95
C ASP A 192 1.78 10.31 -14.38
N ALA A 193 3.04 9.90 -14.55
CA ALA A 193 3.59 9.53 -15.86
C ALA A 193 2.87 8.32 -16.49
N ASN A 194 2.28 7.43 -15.69
CA ASN A 194 1.49 6.27 -16.12
C ASN A 194 -0.04 6.52 -16.08
N GLY A 195 -0.45 7.80 -16.08
CA GLY A 195 -1.86 8.20 -16.20
C GLY A 195 -2.66 8.17 -14.89
N LEU A 196 -2.03 7.91 -13.73
CA LEU A 196 -2.70 7.86 -12.44
C LEU A 196 -2.67 9.22 -11.75
N ARG A 197 -3.82 9.86 -11.68
CA ARG A 197 -4.00 11.16 -11.02
C ARG A 197 -4.97 11.03 -9.85
N PHE A 198 -4.75 11.86 -8.83
CA PHE A 198 -5.53 11.84 -7.61
C PHE A 198 -6.23 13.18 -7.37
N ASP A 199 -7.54 13.14 -7.09
CA ASP A 199 -8.27 14.31 -6.62
C ASP A 199 -7.83 14.70 -5.21
N TRP A 200 -7.42 13.72 -4.42
CA TRP A 200 -6.92 13.89 -3.07
C TRP A 200 -5.74 12.98 -2.79
N LEU A 201 -4.78 13.47 -2.02
CA LEU A 201 -3.79 12.62 -1.34
C LEU A 201 -4.06 12.63 0.16
N VAL A 202 -4.02 11.45 0.78
CA VAL A 202 -4.20 11.30 2.21
C VAL A 202 -3.04 10.49 2.82
N PHE A 203 -2.57 10.89 3.98
CA PHE A 203 -1.43 10.27 4.65
C PHE A 203 -1.46 10.54 6.16
N ASP A 204 -0.67 9.76 6.89
CA ASP A 204 -0.56 9.85 8.35
C ASP A 204 0.37 10.99 8.81
N GLU A 205 0.55 11.11 10.13
CA GLU A 205 1.39 12.15 10.72
C GLU A 205 2.89 11.96 10.41
N GLY A 206 3.31 10.75 10.03
CA GLY A 206 4.68 10.48 9.58
C GLY A 206 5.03 11.32 8.35
N TYR A 207 4.07 11.51 7.45
CA TYR A 207 4.17 12.37 6.27
C TYR A 207 3.62 13.77 6.50
N GLY A 208 2.50 13.91 7.20
CA GLY A 208 1.85 15.18 7.45
C GLY A 208 2.68 16.15 8.31
N SER A 209 3.56 15.63 9.16
CA SER A 209 4.53 16.46 9.91
C SER A 209 5.66 17.03 9.04
N LYS A 210 5.77 16.64 7.77
CA LYS A 210 6.89 17.02 6.88
C LYS A 210 6.53 18.23 6.02
N VAL A 211 6.66 19.44 6.57
CA VAL A 211 6.39 20.69 5.86
C VAL A 211 7.00 20.75 4.46
N PRO A 212 8.26 20.31 4.21
CA PRO A 212 8.80 20.27 2.85
C PRO A 212 7.96 19.45 1.88
N PHE A 213 7.41 18.31 2.33
CA PHE A 213 6.54 17.46 1.52
C PHE A 213 5.21 18.17 1.19
N LEU A 214 4.56 18.74 2.21
CA LEU A 214 3.31 19.48 2.03
C LEU A 214 3.47 20.66 1.06
N ARG A 215 4.59 21.37 1.14
CA ARG A 215 4.91 22.47 0.22
C ARG A 215 5.10 22.02 -1.22
N VAL A 216 5.75 20.87 -1.44
CA VAL A 216 5.91 20.32 -2.79
C VAL A 216 4.55 19.94 -3.36
N LEU A 217 3.69 19.26 -2.60
CA LEU A 217 2.32 18.93 -3.04
C LEU A 217 1.51 20.17 -3.36
N ASP A 218 1.60 21.20 -2.52
CA ASP A 218 0.91 22.48 -2.72
C ASP A 218 1.40 23.20 -3.99
N ALA A 219 2.70 23.24 -4.21
CA ALA A 219 3.32 23.89 -5.36
C ALA A 219 2.93 23.23 -6.71
N VAL A 220 2.67 21.91 -6.72
CA VAL A 220 2.19 21.21 -7.92
C VAL A 220 0.66 21.19 -8.02
N GLY A 221 -0.05 21.86 -7.12
CA GLY A 221 -1.52 21.93 -7.11
C GLY A 221 -2.20 20.65 -6.66
N GLN A 222 -1.47 19.69 -6.07
CA GLN A 222 -2.04 18.45 -5.59
C GLN A 222 -2.78 18.70 -4.27
N ARG A 223 -4.11 18.47 -4.30
CA ARG A 223 -4.93 18.56 -3.09
C ARG A 223 -4.59 17.44 -2.13
N PHE A 224 -4.42 17.76 -0.85
CA PHE A 224 -4.08 16.77 0.18
C PHE A 224 -4.84 16.99 1.49
N VAL A 225 -4.94 15.92 2.30
CA VAL A 225 -5.26 15.97 3.74
C VAL A 225 -4.27 15.09 4.48
N GLY A 226 -3.39 15.73 5.25
CA GLY A 226 -2.40 15.03 6.08
C GLY A 226 -2.78 15.05 7.57
N GLU A 227 -2.74 13.90 8.24
CA GLU A 227 -2.79 13.87 9.70
C GLU A 227 -1.50 14.48 10.25
N VAL A 228 -1.60 15.32 11.27
CA VAL A 228 -0.44 16.01 11.88
C VAL A 228 -0.43 15.81 13.39
N PRO A 229 0.75 15.80 14.03
CA PRO A 229 0.85 15.71 15.48
C PRO A 229 0.27 16.96 16.17
N VAL A 230 -0.14 16.81 17.40
CA VAL A 230 -0.63 17.92 18.25
C VAL A 230 0.38 19.09 18.33
N SER A 231 1.67 18.78 18.23
CA SER A 231 2.78 19.73 18.25
C SER A 231 3.08 20.39 16.90
N PHE A 232 2.27 20.11 15.85
CA PHE A 232 2.49 20.72 14.53
C PHE A 232 2.43 22.25 14.62
N SER A 233 3.47 22.91 14.13
CA SER A 233 3.67 24.34 14.29
C SER A 233 2.95 25.13 13.20
N VAL A 234 2.08 26.05 13.60
CA VAL A 234 1.30 26.92 12.72
C VAL A 234 1.29 28.37 13.23
N ARG A 235 0.87 29.30 12.38
CA ARG A 235 0.57 30.70 12.73
C ARG A 235 -0.87 31.00 12.34
N THR A 236 -1.55 31.81 13.17
CA THR A 236 -2.96 32.21 12.91
C THR A 236 -3.10 33.50 12.13
N ALA A 237 -2.02 34.28 12.03
CA ALA A 237 -1.92 35.50 11.24
C ALA A 237 -0.53 35.60 10.62
N ALA A 238 -0.42 36.33 9.52
CA ALA A 238 0.87 36.61 8.89
C ALA A 238 1.77 37.35 9.87
N GLY A 239 3.00 36.85 10.09
CA GLY A 239 3.95 37.41 11.06
C GLY A 239 3.61 37.21 12.54
N GLY A 240 2.52 36.47 12.84
CA GLY A 240 2.13 36.10 14.21
C GLY A 240 3.08 35.07 14.86
N GLU A 241 2.91 34.92 16.16
CA GLU A 241 3.64 33.88 16.91
C GLU A 241 3.33 32.45 16.41
N THR A 242 4.34 31.60 16.46
CA THR A 242 4.19 30.16 16.15
C THR A 242 3.53 29.47 17.34
N GLN A 243 2.45 28.78 17.09
CA GLN A 243 1.66 28.05 18.06
C GLN A 243 1.56 26.58 17.65
N ARG A 244 1.25 25.70 18.58
CA ARG A 244 0.97 24.29 18.30
C ARG A 244 -0.46 24.14 17.76
N ALA A 245 -0.70 23.06 17.01
CA ALA A 245 -2.03 22.76 16.48
C ALA A 245 -3.10 22.65 17.60
N ASP A 246 -2.77 22.02 18.73
CA ASP A 246 -3.66 21.84 19.87
C ASP A 246 -3.90 23.14 20.68
N GLU A 247 -3.02 24.10 20.60
CA GLU A 247 -3.20 25.45 21.17
C GLU A 247 -4.14 26.29 20.30
N VAL A 248 -4.00 26.18 18.98
CA VAL A 248 -4.86 26.91 18.02
C VAL A 248 -6.28 26.34 17.98
N LEU A 249 -6.42 25.01 17.98
CA LEU A 249 -7.68 24.29 17.98
C LEU A 249 -7.70 23.26 19.12
N SER A 250 -8.10 23.69 20.31
CA SER A 250 -8.17 22.79 21.48
C SER A 250 -9.20 21.66 21.28
N ALA A 251 -9.04 20.56 22.03
CA ALA A 251 -10.04 19.49 22.08
C ALA A 251 -11.45 19.99 22.44
N GLY A 252 -11.55 21.00 23.29
CA GLY A 252 -12.80 21.67 23.63
C GLY A 252 -13.41 22.45 22.46
N ALA A 253 -12.60 23.03 21.58
CA ALA A 253 -13.07 23.66 20.34
C ALA A 253 -13.65 22.60 19.39
N ALA A 254 -12.98 21.46 19.22
CA ALA A 254 -13.49 20.34 18.44
C ALA A 254 -14.84 19.82 18.98
N THR A 255 -15.00 19.70 20.31
CA THR A 255 -16.26 19.29 20.94
C THR A 255 -17.44 20.21 20.61
N ARG A 256 -17.20 21.51 20.48
CA ARG A 256 -18.20 22.52 20.08
C ARG A 256 -18.38 22.62 18.57
N GLY A 257 -17.56 21.90 17.78
CA GLY A 257 -17.62 21.88 16.33
C GLY A 257 -18.89 21.20 15.77
N ARG A 258 -19.02 21.22 14.45
CA ARG A 258 -20.14 20.55 13.76
C ARG A 258 -19.99 19.03 13.89
N SER A 259 -21.12 18.32 14.02
CA SER A 259 -21.18 16.86 14.04
C SER A 259 -21.21 16.31 12.61
N PHE A 260 -20.41 15.28 12.35
CA PHE A 260 -20.28 14.58 11.07
C PHE A 260 -20.46 13.09 11.29
N ARG A 261 -21.30 12.46 10.47
CA ARG A 261 -21.45 11.00 10.41
C ARG A 261 -20.50 10.47 9.34
N LEU A 262 -19.62 9.57 9.72
CA LEU A 262 -18.68 8.87 8.82
C LEU A 262 -19.06 7.40 8.82
N SER A 263 -19.56 6.92 7.68
CA SER A 263 -19.89 5.51 7.51
C SER A 263 -18.65 4.73 7.12
N ARG A 264 -18.33 3.68 7.85
CA ARG A 264 -17.25 2.73 7.54
C ARG A 264 -17.81 1.32 7.51
N LYS A 265 -17.70 0.62 6.38
CA LYS A 265 -18.22 -0.75 6.23
C LYS A 265 -17.69 -1.73 7.29
N THR A 266 -16.48 -1.53 7.81
CA THR A 266 -15.83 -2.44 8.77
C THR A 266 -16.05 -2.10 10.24
N VAL A 267 -16.38 -0.83 10.57
CA VAL A 267 -16.47 -0.33 11.95
C VAL A 267 -17.88 0.22 12.26
N GLY A 268 -18.75 0.25 11.23
CA GLY A 268 -20.05 0.89 11.33
C GLY A 268 -19.95 2.44 11.27
N ASP A 269 -21.07 3.08 11.60
CA ASP A 269 -21.13 4.53 11.61
C ASP A 269 -20.40 5.11 12.83
N THR A 270 -19.45 5.97 12.57
CA THR A 270 -18.78 6.76 13.60
C THR A 270 -19.21 8.22 13.53
N ARG A 271 -19.41 8.85 14.67
CA ARG A 271 -19.69 10.28 14.75
C ARG A 271 -18.48 11.02 15.24
N TRP A 272 -18.18 12.11 14.53
CA TRP A 272 -17.08 13.00 14.84
C TRP A 272 -17.56 14.43 14.91
N ARG A 273 -17.05 15.17 15.89
CA ARG A 273 -17.22 16.63 15.92
C ARG A 273 -15.94 17.28 15.43
N ALA A 274 -16.05 18.26 14.57
CA ALA A 274 -14.88 18.91 14.03
C ALA A 274 -15.05 20.43 13.87
N THR A 275 -13.93 21.12 13.95
CA THR A 275 -13.79 22.54 13.67
C THR A 275 -12.52 22.76 12.85
N SER A 276 -12.44 23.92 12.18
CA SER A 276 -11.29 24.25 11.35
C SER A 276 -10.92 25.73 11.47
N ARG A 277 -9.65 26.02 11.17
CA ARG A 277 -9.12 27.38 11.13
C ARG A 277 -8.10 27.53 10.02
N LEU A 278 -8.16 28.65 9.31
CA LEU A 278 -7.12 29.01 8.36
C LEU A 278 -5.84 29.37 9.12
N VAL A 279 -4.71 28.80 8.70
CA VAL A 279 -3.40 28.95 9.34
C VAL A 279 -2.32 29.12 8.29
N GLU A 280 -1.17 29.59 8.72
CA GLU A 280 0.06 29.60 7.93
C GLU A 280 1.04 28.56 8.50
N ALA A 281 1.60 27.73 7.64
CA ALA A 281 2.70 26.84 7.98
C ALA A 281 3.65 26.71 6.78
N GLY A 282 4.97 26.80 7.05
CA GLY A 282 5.98 26.71 6.01
C GLY A 282 5.89 27.80 4.91
N GLY A 283 5.26 28.94 5.19
CA GLY A 283 5.04 30.01 4.22
C GLY A 283 3.84 29.79 3.28
N CYS A 284 3.03 28.73 3.53
CA CYS A 284 1.80 28.45 2.78
C CYS A 284 0.57 28.65 3.67
N ARG A 285 -0.57 28.95 3.04
CA ARG A 285 -1.87 29.09 3.72
C ARG A 285 -2.65 27.82 3.59
N TRP A 286 -2.88 27.14 4.71
CA TRP A 286 -3.62 25.88 4.79
C TRP A 286 -4.75 25.96 5.81
N VAL A 287 -5.61 24.95 5.82
CA VAL A 287 -6.65 24.79 6.83
C VAL A 287 -6.19 23.75 7.83
N LEU A 288 -6.09 24.13 9.10
CA LEU A 288 -5.95 23.24 10.23
C LEU A 288 -7.33 22.75 10.65
N VAL A 289 -7.48 21.44 10.84
CA VAL A 289 -8.72 20.80 11.29
C VAL A 289 -8.46 20.04 12.57
N ALA A 290 -9.32 20.22 13.58
CA ALA A 290 -9.37 19.37 14.76
C ALA A 290 -10.67 18.56 14.71
N ALA A 291 -10.58 17.23 14.77
CA ALA A 291 -11.71 16.32 14.78
C ALA A 291 -11.67 15.43 16.03
N ARG A 292 -12.79 15.36 16.76
CA ARG A 292 -12.96 14.53 17.96
C ARG A 292 -14.02 13.46 17.74
N SER A 293 -13.66 12.22 18.03
CA SER A 293 -14.60 11.09 18.05
C SER A 293 -15.59 11.24 19.20
N GLU A 294 -16.89 11.08 18.92
CA GLU A 294 -17.94 11.11 19.96
C GLU A 294 -17.93 9.83 20.82
N SER A 295 -17.44 8.71 20.27
CA SER A 295 -17.43 7.41 20.97
C SER A 295 -16.19 7.19 21.80
N THR A 296 -14.98 7.54 21.29
CA THR A 296 -13.70 7.24 21.94
C THR A 296 -13.07 8.47 22.58
N ALA A 297 -13.61 9.66 22.35
CA ALA A 297 -13.03 10.95 22.73
C ALA A 297 -11.63 11.22 22.12
N GLU A 298 -11.15 10.36 21.22
CA GLU A 298 -9.92 10.57 20.45
C GLU A 298 -9.97 11.89 19.67
N VAL A 299 -8.89 12.66 19.67
CA VAL A 299 -8.77 13.89 18.88
C VAL A 299 -7.67 13.70 17.84
N LYS A 300 -8.02 13.98 16.58
CA LYS A 300 -7.09 13.99 15.45
C LYS A 300 -6.95 15.39 14.87
N TYR A 301 -5.74 15.72 14.47
CA TYR A 301 -5.46 16.96 13.78
C TYR A 301 -5.06 16.67 12.34
N PHE A 302 -5.57 17.51 11.42
CA PHE A 302 -5.24 17.42 10.00
C PHE A 302 -4.86 18.79 9.47
N VAL A 303 -4.04 18.80 8.43
CA VAL A 303 -3.77 19.98 7.63
C VAL A 303 -4.10 19.69 6.18
N THR A 304 -4.67 20.69 5.48
CA THR A 304 -5.06 20.58 4.07
C THR A 304 -4.85 21.89 3.33
N ASN A 305 -4.47 21.82 2.05
CA ASN A 305 -4.45 22.97 1.13
C ASN A 305 -5.81 23.18 0.42
N ALA A 306 -6.80 22.31 0.64
CA ALA A 306 -8.13 22.41 0.06
C ALA A 306 -8.99 23.46 0.79
N THR A 307 -8.58 24.73 0.70
CA THR A 307 -9.21 25.87 1.40
C THR A 307 -10.61 26.18 0.86
N ASP A 308 -10.92 25.75 -0.35
CA ASP A 308 -12.17 25.89 -1.07
C ASP A 308 -13.21 24.81 -0.73
N GLN A 309 -12.81 23.76 0.00
CA GLN A 309 -13.64 22.59 0.21
C GLN A 309 -14.39 22.61 1.54
N PRO A 310 -15.66 22.12 1.57
CA PRO A 310 -16.40 21.98 2.82
C PRO A 310 -15.69 21.05 3.79
N LEU A 311 -15.70 21.36 5.09
CA LEU A 311 -15.07 20.56 6.13
C LEU A 311 -15.52 19.08 6.12
N ALA A 312 -16.79 18.82 5.80
CA ALA A 312 -17.33 17.46 5.67
C ALA A 312 -16.60 16.64 4.58
N ARG A 313 -16.27 17.26 3.45
CA ARG A 313 -15.55 16.62 2.33
C ARG A 313 -14.11 16.35 2.70
N VAL A 314 -13.45 17.31 3.35
CA VAL A 314 -12.09 17.17 3.90
C VAL A 314 -12.00 15.98 4.86
N LEU A 315 -12.93 15.88 5.81
CA LEU A 315 -12.97 14.78 6.77
C LEU A 315 -13.22 13.42 6.10
N ARG A 316 -14.16 13.36 5.15
CA ARG A 316 -14.40 12.13 4.40
C ARG A 316 -13.17 11.66 3.65
N ALA A 317 -12.42 12.58 3.02
CA ALA A 317 -11.15 12.28 2.38
C ALA A 317 -10.12 11.77 3.41
N ALA A 318 -9.91 12.50 4.52
CA ALA A 318 -8.96 12.12 5.58
C ALA A 318 -9.19 10.68 6.08
N PHE A 319 -10.44 10.31 6.32
CA PHE A 319 -10.77 8.98 6.86
C PHE A 319 -10.71 7.84 5.83
N ARG A 320 -10.52 8.14 4.53
CA ARG A 320 -10.23 7.12 3.51
C ARG A 320 -8.88 6.47 3.69
N ARG A 321 -7.94 7.09 4.42
CA ARG A 321 -6.64 6.47 4.74
C ARG A 321 -6.77 5.06 5.32
N ALA A 322 -7.78 4.82 6.15
CA ALA A 322 -8.01 3.50 6.74
C ALA A 322 -8.25 2.38 5.70
N THR A 323 -8.55 2.70 4.44
CA THR A 323 -8.71 1.69 3.38
C THR A 323 -7.38 1.00 3.06
N ILE A 324 -6.25 1.72 3.11
CA ILE A 324 -4.94 1.14 2.81
C ILE A 324 -4.48 0.13 3.86
N GLU A 325 -4.87 0.33 5.12
CA GLU A 325 -4.56 -0.61 6.20
C GLU A 325 -5.14 -2.01 5.92
N HIS A 326 -6.36 -2.06 5.35
CA HIS A 326 -6.96 -3.30 4.89
C HIS A 326 -6.16 -3.92 3.73
N SER A 327 -5.78 -3.10 2.73
CA SER A 327 -4.96 -3.57 1.60
C SER A 327 -3.62 -4.13 2.05
N PHE A 328 -2.95 -3.50 3.02
CA PHE A 328 -1.70 -4.03 3.59
C PHE A 328 -1.91 -5.33 4.35
N ARG A 329 -3.01 -5.47 5.08
CA ARG A 329 -3.32 -6.72 5.78
C ARG A 329 -3.47 -7.85 4.76
N VAL A 330 -4.29 -7.67 3.73
CA VAL A 330 -4.46 -8.63 2.64
C VAL A 330 -3.11 -8.92 1.92
N ALA A 331 -2.32 -7.88 1.63
CA ALA A 331 -1.03 -8.05 0.99
C ALA A 331 -0.06 -8.92 1.80
N LYS A 332 -0.05 -8.76 3.12
CA LYS A 332 0.84 -9.53 4.01
C LYS A 332 0.34 -10.95 4.21
N SER A 333 -0.96 -11.15 4.45
CA SER A 333 -1.55 -12.46 4.72
C SER A 333 -1.70 -13.28 3.44
N GLU A 334 -2.23 -12.69 2.37
CA GLU A 334 -2.67 -13.43 1.18
C GLU A 334 -1.66 -13.40 0.03
N ALA A 335 -0.89 -12.31 -0.14
CA ALA A 335 0.10 -12.20 -1.23
C ALA A 335 1.56 -12.31 -0.78
N GLY A 336 1.82 -12.62 0.49
CA GLY A 336 3.17 -12.85 1.01
C GLY A 336 4.12 -11.65 0.89
N LEU A 337 3.62 -10.42 0.87
CA LEU A 337 4.43 -9.19 0.71
C LEU A 337 5.59 -9.10 1.70
N ALA A 338 5.43 -9.66 2.91
CA ALA A 338 6.45 -9.69 3.96
C ALA A 338 7.39 -10.92 3.88
N HIS A 339 7.15 -11.89 2.98
CA HIS A 339 7.79 -13.20 2.98
C HIS A 339 9.11 -13.26 2.18
N TYR A 340 9.59 -12.13 1.65
CA TYR A 340 10.91 -12.11 1.00
C TYR A 340 12.04 -12.39 1.99
N GLU A 341 12.89 -13.37 1.69
CA GLU A 341 14.01 -13.81 2.53
C GLU A 341 15.39 -13.63 1.86
N GLY A 342 15.43 -13.08 0.67
CA GLY A 342 16.65 -12.87 -0.09
C GLY A 342 17.54 -11.76 0.46
N ARG A 343 18.78 -11.72 -0.07
CA ARG A 343 19.82 -10.76 0.32
C ARG A 343 20.15 -9.75 -0.78
N GLN A 344 19.49 -9.84 -1.93
CA GLN A 344 19.73 -8.97 -3.08
C GLN A 344 18.60 -7.94 -3.23
N TYR A 345 18.99 -6.69 -3.44
CA TYR A 345 18.08 -5.55 -3.61
C TYR A 345 17.11 -5.76 -4.77
N VAL A 346 17.61 -6.15 -5.94
CA VAL A 346 16.78 -6.37 -7.12
C VAL A 346 15.73 -7.46 -6.85
N GLY A 347 16.10 -8.51 -6.13
CA GLY A 347 15.16 -9.59 -5.77
C GLY A 347 14.05 -9.10 -4.83
N LEU A 348 14.36 -8.21 -3.89
CA LEU A 348 13.35 -7.58 -3.03
C LEU A 348 12.39 -6.71 -3.84
N ILE A 349 12.91 -5.84 -4.70
CA ILE A 349 12.08 -4.96 -5.54
C ILE A 349 11.18 -5.78 -6.47
N ARG A 350 11.72 -6.82 -7.12
CA ARG A 350 10.95 -7.73 -7.97
C ARG A 350 9.86 -8.45 -7.19
N HIS A 351 10.16 -8.95 -5.98
CA HIS A 351 9.15 -9.57 -5.12
C HIS A 351 8.01 -8.60 -4.76
N LEU A 352 8.34 -7.36 -4.42
CA LEU A 352 7.33 -6.33 -4.14
C LEU A 352 6.44 -6.08 -5.36
N ILE A 353 7.03 -5.91 -6.55
CA ILE A 353 6.28 -5.67 -7.78
C ILE A 353 5.38 -6.87 -8.12
N LEU A 354 5.89 -8.10 -8.00
CA LEU A 354 5.09 -9.32 -8.22
C LEU A 354 3.92 -9.43 -7.23
N GLY A 355 4.15 -9.05 -5.98
CA GLY A 355 3.09 -8.92 -4.97
C GLY A 355 2.03 -7.91 -5.35
N LEU A 356 2.43 -6.73 -5.86
CA LEU A 356 1.50 -5.72 -6.36
C LEU A 356 0.72 -6.20 -7.58
N VAL A 357 1.35 -6.89 -8.52
CA VAL A 357 0.69 -7.50 -9.70
C VAL A 357 -0.41 -8.47 -9.26
N VAL A 358 -0.12 -9.36 -8.32
CA VAL A 358 -1.11 -10.31 -7.78
C VAL A 358 -2.25 -9.58 -7.08
N LEU A 359 -1.95 -8.59 -6.26
CA LEU A 359 -2.95 -7.80 -5.55
C LEU A 359 -3.80 -6.96 -6.50
N GLY A 360 -3.23 -6.46 -7.61
CA GLY A 360 -3.96 -5.78 -8.66
C GLY A 360 -5.03 -6.67 -9.28
N PHE A 361 -4.70 -7.94 -9.57
CA PHE A 361 -5.70 -8.92 -10.00
C PHE A 361 -6.82 -9.10 -8.98
N VAL A 362 -6.46 -9.31 -7.71
CA VAL A 362 -7.44 -9.50 -6.62
C VAL A 362 -8.36 -8.29 -6.52
N SER A 363 -7.81 -7.06 -6.60
CA SER A 363 -8.59 -5.81 -6.52
C SER A 363 -9.58 -5.69 -7.67
N ILE A 364 -9.12 -5.86 -8.91
CA ILE A 364 -9.93 -5.74 -10.13
C ILE A 364 -11.03 -6.82 -10.13
N HIS A 365 -10.67 -8.05 -9.82
CA HIS A 365 -11.62 -9.16 -9.85
C HIS A 365 -12.68 -9.07 -8.74
N THR A 366 -12.30 -8.66 -7.54
CA THR A 366 -13.22 -8.45 -6.43
C THR A 366 -14.22 -7.34 -6.72
N ASP A 367 -13.78 -6.26 -7.35
CA ASP A 367 -14.66 -5.15 -7.73
C ASP A 367 -15.67 -5.58 -8.79
N ARG A 368 -15.23 -6.30 -9.81
CA ARG A 368 -16.11 -6.86 -10.84
C ARG A 368 -17.20 -7.76 -10.25
N LEU A 369 -16.83 -8.69 -9.36
CA LEU A 369 -17.79 -9.59 -8.73
C LEU A 369 -18.79 -8.86 -7.83
N ARG A 370 -18.42 -7.70 -7.27
CA ARG A 370 -19.36 -6.84 -6.52
C ARG A 370 -20.34 -6.12 -7.43
N GLY A 371 -19.92 -5.68 -8.61
CA GLY A 371 -20.78 -5.02 -9.59
C GLY A 371 -21.78 -5.96 -10.27
N GLU A 372 -21.47 -7.26 -10.37
CA GLU A 372 -22.34 -8.28 -10.95
C GLU A 372 -23.48 -8.74 -9.99
N LYS A 373 -23.44 -8.38 -8.71
CA LYS A 373 -24.53 -8.66 -7.76
C LYS A 373 -25.59 -7.57 -7.83
N PRO A 374 -26.87 -7.90 -8.08
CA PRO A 374 -27.94 -6.90 -8.07
C PRO A 374 -28.03 -6.23 -6.71
N ALA A 375 -28.24 -4.91 -6.72
CA ALA A 375 -28.48 -4.10 -5.52
C ALA A 375 -29.85 -4.50 -4.91
N GLY A 376 -29.90 -5.54 -4.07
CA GLY A 376 -31.15 -6.05 -3.54
C GLY A 376 -31.04 -6.94 -2.30
N ASP A 377 -29.83 -7.20 -1.80
CA ASP A 377 -29.68 -8.07 -0.62
C ASP A 377 -28.71 -7.44 0.41
N ASP A 378 -29.13 -6.28 0.94
CA ASP A 378 -28.38 -5.57 2.00
C ASP A 378 -28.59 -6.17 3.41
N GLY A 379 -29.08 -7.41 3.50
CA GLY A 379 -29.50 -8.08 4.75
C GLY A 379 -28.52 -9.07 5.35
N ALA A 380 -27.41 -9.41 4.70
CA ALA A 380 -26.39 -10.28 5.29
C ALA A 380 -25.02 -9.64 5.20
N GLY A 381 -24.39 -9.38 6.34
CA GLY A 381 -23.01 -8.94 6.42
C GLY A 381 -22.14 -9.86 5.56
N VAL A 382 -21.47 -9.29 4.55
CA VAL A 382 -20.51 -10.03 3.73
C VAL A 382 -19.41 -10.51 4.67
N PRO A 383 -19.21 -11.81 4.89
CA PRO A 383 -18.03 -12.31 5.58
C PRO A 383 -16.82 -11.77 4.84
N GLY A 384 -15.81 -11.32 5.57
CA GLY A 384 -14.53 -11.01 4.96
C GLY A 384 -14.19 -12.12 4.00
N VAL A 385 -13.74 -11.76 2.79
CA VAL A 385 -13.34 -12.75 1.79
C VAL A 385 -12.15 -13.50 2.37
N GLU A 386 -12.42 -14.53 3.16
CA GLU A 386 -11.50 -15.64 3.33
C GLU A 386 -11.46 -16.32 1.97
N CYS A 387 -10.47 -15.97 1.18
CA CYS A 387 -10.18 -16.66 -0.07
C CYS A 387 -9.53 -18.00 0.27
N SER A 388 -10.34 -18.91 0.80
CA SER A 388 -9.98 -20.33 0.92
C SER A 388 -10.11 -20.94 -0.47
N MET A 389 -9.09 -20.80 -1.29
CA MET A 389 -8.94 -21.63 -2.48
C MET A 389 -8.43 -23.02 -2.02
N ARG A 390 -9.31 -23.81 -1.41
CA ARG A 390 -9.11 -25.25 -1.33
C ARG A 390 -9.52 -25.84 -2.68
N GLY A 391 -8.62 -25.84 -3.61
CA GLY A 391 -8.74 -26.56 -4.88
C GLY A 391 -7.69 -27.66 -4.90
N ASP A 392 -8.14 -28.90 -4.97
CA ASP A 392 -7.35 -30.12 -5.01
C ASP A 392 -6.20 -30.03 -6.00
N VAL A 393 -4.98 -29.93 -5.46
CA VAL A 393 -3.80 -30.41 -6.14
C VAL A 393 -3.74 -31.91 -5.80
N PRO A 394 -3.80 -32.84 -6.77
CA PRO A 394 -3.68 -34.25 -6.47
C PRO A 394 -2.33 -34.48 -5.79
N ALA A 395 -2.36 -35.07 -4.60
CA ALA A 395 -1.17 -35.49 -3.90
C ALA A 395 -0.42 -36.53 -4.74
N PRO A 396 0.93 -36.46 -4.83
CA PRO A 396 1.69 -37.51 -5.46
C PRO A 396 1.49 -38.82 -4.67
N ALA A 397 1.24 -39.90 -5.39
CA ALA A 397 1.09 -41.24 -4.85
C ALA A 397 2.25 -41.57 -3.90
N ARG A 398 1.93 -41.92 -2.67
CA ARG A 398 2.90 -42.50 -1.74
C ARG A 398 3.18 -43.93 -2.15
N ASP A 399 4.37 -44.21 -2.70
CA ASP A 399 4.92 -45.53 -2.75
C ASP A 399 5.19 -46.01 -1.32
N ALA A 400 4.52 -47.09 -0.97
CA ALA A 400 4.78 -47.85 0.25
C ALA A 400 6.06 -48.69 0.05
N GLY A 401 7.12 -48.31 0.72
CA GLY A 401 8.39 -49.01 0.69
C GLY A 401 9.21 -48.73 1.93
N ASP A 402 9.10 -49.66 2.88
CA ASP A 402 10.05 -50.05 3.93
C ASP A 402 10.93 -48.97 4.65
N ALA A 403 10.63 -48.86 5.94
CA ALA A 403 11.59 -48.37 6.94
C ALA A 403 12.69 -49.38 7.24
N PRO A 404 13.90 -48.96 7.55
CA PRO A 404 14.58 -49.58 8.70
C PRO A 404 14.91 -48.53 9.80
N ARG A 405 14.74 -49.04 11.00
CA ARG A 405 15.20 -48.50 12.28
C ARG A 405 16.70 -48.20 12.24
N TRP A 406 17.12 -47.02 12.69
CA TRP A 406 18.06 -46.76 13.82
C TRP A 406 17.94 -45.30 14.23
#